data_5728c87c0190690951674ee8e83e7026
#
_entry.id   5728c87c0190690951674ee8e83e7026
#
_cell.length_a   1.000
_cell.length_b   1.000
_cell.length_c   1.000
_cell.angle_alpha   90.00
_cell.angle_beta   90.00
_cell.angle_gamma   90.00
#
_symmetry.space_group_name_H-M   'P 1'
#
loop_
_entity.id
_entity.type
_entity.pdbx_description
1 polymer ?
#
loop_
_entity_poly.entity_id
_entity_poly.type
_entity_poly.pdbx_seq_one_letter_code
_entity_poly.pdbx_strand_id
1 'polypeptide(L)'
;MQSVFDELYENSLAKCEFKNLISIITAEENIRLAYRNLKKNAGSRTPGTDGKTIADLAKMSEPELIGFVQQKFNWYQPRSVRRKEIPKGNGKTRPLGIPTIVDRLIQQCVLQVMEPICEAKFCETSNGFRPNRGVENALAQAEKHMQKSNLHIVIDIDIKGFFDNVNHGKLLRQIWAMGIHDKKLLSIISAMLKAEVAGIGFPEKGTPQGGILSPLLSNIVLNELDWWITSQWVGMPTRHEYSGKIHENGTKDQSKKYRELRKTNLKECYIVRYADDFKIFCRKHSDAVKLFEATRAWLKERLGLDISPEKSKIVNLKHAYSDFLGFRIKVHKGKRNQYVVISHIAPKALDRIKETAKKKVKAIQHSSGEMEEFKAVSDYNSFVMGIHNYYRMATAASPDIQRLAFEIKISIKNRLQERVRRRSNQTIPEYAKRYARSREIRFIGKNILLPIGYIQHHPPIHKKKSVNKYTAAGRAEIHKNLECVDMSILHSLMKNPITSATVEYNDNRISLYVAQQGKCAITKKQLSLEEIHCHHKKPKSLGGGDNYANLIILHERIHRLIHATQKGTISAIMQTVQLNKQQLDKLNKLRKLAGIEAITLEQQDTCC
;
A
#
# COMPACT_ATOMS: atom_id res chain seq x y z
N MET A 1 -13.20 -13.26 -9.53
CA MET A 1 -13.38 -12.05 -8.67
C MET A 1 -13.17 -10.73 -9.38
N GLN A 2 -12.14 -10.54 -10.26
CA GLN A 2 -11.92 -9.21 -10.87
C GLN A 2 -13.11 -8.71 -11.69
N SER A 3 -13.72 -9.55 -12.52
CA SER A 3 -14.95 -9.20 -13.26
C SER A 3 -16.11 -8.81 -12.35
N VAL A 4 -16.27 -9.49 -11.23
CA VAL A 4 -17.29 -9.14 -10.22
C VAL A 4 -17.02 -7.76 -9.60
N PHE A 5 -15.76 -7.43 -9.32
CA PHE A 5 -15.41 -6.10 -8.79
C PHE A 5 -15.61 -4.98 -9.83
N ASP A 6 -15.34 -5.27 -11.10
CA ASP A 6 -15.60 -4.35 -12.20
C ASP A 6 -17.10 -4.08 -12.34
N GLU A 7 -17.92 -5.13 -12.28
CA GLU A 7 -19.39 -5.04 -12.32
C GLU A 7 -19.95 -4.26 -11.13
N LEU A 8 -19.47 -4.52 -9.91
CA LEU A 8 -19.86 -3.76 -8.73
C LEU A 8 -19.52 -2.26 -8.87
N TYR A 9 -18.37 -1.94 -9.45
CA TYR A 9 -17.97 -0.56 -9.69
C TYR A 9 -18.87 0.11 -10.74
N GLU A 10 -19.13 -0.53 -11.86
CA GLU A 10 -19.99 -0.01 -12.94
C GLU A 10 -21.44 0.16 -12.49
N ASN A 11 -22.01 -0.84 -11.80
CA ASN A 11 -23.35 -0.75 -11.22
C ASN A 11 -23.44 0.39 -10.18
N SER A 12 -22.40 0.61 -9.41
CA SER A 12 -22.36 1.73 -8.47
C SER A 12 -22.31 3.09 -9.16
N LEU A 13 -21.57 3.23 -10.27
CA LEU A 13 -21.61 4.43 -11.12
C LEU A 13 -23.01 4.66 -11.71
N ALA A 14 -23.71 3.60 -12.09
CA ALA A 14 -25.09 3.62 -12.56
C ALA A 14 -26.12 3.86 -11.44
N LYS A 15 -25.67 4.05 -10.19
CA LYS A 15 -26.50 4.27 -8.99
C LYS A 15 -27.41 3.10 -8.63
N CYS A 16 -27.05 1.87 -9.01
CA CYS A 16 -27.77 0.67 -8.60
C CYS A 16 -27.69 0.44 -7.09
N GLU A 17 -28.69 -0.28 -6.56
CA GLU A 17 -28.73 -0.74 -5.17
C GLU A 17 -28.18 -2.16 -5.04
N PHE A 18 -27.48 -2.45 -3.94
CA PHE A 18 -26.85 -3.73 -3.65
C PHE A 18 -27.50 -4.38 -2.43
N LYS A 19 -28.24 -5.48 -2.63
CA LYS A 19 -29.05 -6.14 -1.59
C LYS A 19 -28.51 -7.48 -1.10
N ASN A 20 -27.73 -8.19 -1.93
CA ASN A 20 -27.27 -9.56 -1.69
C ASN A 20 -25.74 -9.68 -1.77
N LEU A 21 -25.02 -8.79 -1.07
CA LEU A 21 -23.55 -8.77 -1.11
C LEU A 21 -22.91 -9.91 -0.33
N ILE A 22 -23.62 -10.49 0.65
CA ILE A 22 -23.08 -11.59 1.46
C ILE A 22 -22.70 -12.78 0.62
N SER A 23 -23.46 -13.13 -0.43
CA SER A 23 -23.12 -14.23 -1.34
C SER A 23 -21.78 -14.01 -2.05
N ILE A 24 -21.49 -12.78 -2.47
CA ILE A 24 -20.22 -12.40 -3.09
C ILE A 24 -19.09 -12.37 -2.04
N ILE A 25 -19.37 -11.86 -0.84
CA ILE A 25 -18.40 -11.77 0.26
C ILE A 25 -17.94 -13.17 0.71
N THR A 26 -18.86 -14.13 0.76
CA THR A 26 -18.58 -15.51 1.17
C THR A 26 -18.21 -16.46 0.03
N ALA A 27 -18.11 -15.95 -1.20
CA ALA A 27 -17.64 -16.73 -2.33
C ALA A 27 -16.21 -17.23 -2.08
N GLU A 28 -15.93 -18.47 -2.49
CA GLU A 28 -14.63 -19.12 -2.29
C GLU A 28 -13.47 -18.28 -2.82
N GLU A 29 -13.59 -17.75 -4.04
CA GLU A 29 -12.54 -16.94 -4.64
C GLU A 29 -12.29 -15.63 -3.88
N ASN A 30 -13.33 -15.06 -3.26
CA ASN A 30 -13.17 -13.87 -2.42
C ASN A 30 -12.44 -14.20 -1.11
N ILE A 31 -12.75 -15.34 -0.49
CA ILE A 31 -12.07 -15.80 0.73
C ILE A 31 -10.58 -16.10 0.45
N ARG A 32 -10.27 -16.78 -0.67
CA ARG A 32 -8.89 -17.02 -1.11
C ARG A 32 -8.11 -15.72 -1.31
N LEU A 33 -8.74 -14.77 -1.99
CA LEU A 33 -8.14 -13.45 -2.21
C LEU A 33 -7.95 -12.68 -0.90
N ALA A 34 -8.88 -12.78 0.04
CA ALA A 34 -8.80 -12.16 1.35
C ALA A 34 -7.63 -12.73 2.18
N TYR A 35 -7.46 -14.04 2.21
CA TYR A 35 -6.30 -14.67 2.83
C TYR A 35 -4.99 -14.18 2.24
N ARG A 36 -4.86 -14.17 0.90
CA ARG A 36 -3.68 -13.69 0.18
C ARG A 36 -3.34 -12.23 0.51
N ASN A 37 -4.34 -11.35 0.53
CA ASN A 37 -4.17 -9.94 0.86
C ASN A 37 -3.78 -9.73 2.33
N LEU A 38 -4.42 -10.47 3.24
CA LEU A 38 -4.12 -10.40 4.67
C LEU A 38 -2.69 -10.90 4.97
N LYS A 39 -2.25 -11.99 4.33
CA LYS A 39 -0.92 -12.58 4.49
C LYS A 39 0.20 -11.59 4.15
N LYS A 40 -0.01 -10.72 3.15
CA LYS A 40 0.96 -9.69 2.74
C LYS A 40 1.12 -8.56 3.75
N ASN A 41 0.16 -8.34 4.63
CA ASN A 41 0.21 -7.26 5.61
C ASN A 41 1.26 -7.56 6.69
N ALA A 42 2.12 -6.57 6.99
CA ALA A 42 3.13 -6.70 8.05
C ALA A 42 2.53 -7.08 9.41
N GLY A 43 1.29 -6.61 9.71
CA GLY A 43 0.54 -6.94 10.92
C GLY A 43 -0.02 -8.37 10.97
N SER A 44 0.02 -9.16 9.89
CA SER A 44 -0.56 -10.52 9.85
C SER A 44 0.03 -11.49 10.87
N ARG A 45 1.28 -11.24 11.29
CA ARG A 45 2.00 -12.01 12.33
C ARG A 45 1.81 -11.44 13.74
N THR A 46 1.06 -10.36 13.89
CA THR A 46 0.74 -9.78 15.21
C THR A 46 -0.55 -10.41 15.71
N PRO A 47 -0.53 -11.13 16.85
CA PRO A 47 -1.73 -11.81 17.36
C PRO A 47 -2.75 -10.82 17.93
N GLY A 48 -4.04 -11.19 17.88
CA GLY A 48 -5.13 -10.55 18.61
C GLY A 48 -5.15 -10.98 20.08
N THR A 49 -6.35 -10.98 20.67
CA THR A 49 -6.59 -11.46 22.05
C THR A 49 -6.50 -12.99 22.17
N ASP A 50 -6.70 -13.71 21.07
CA ASP A 50 -6.68 -15.18 20.99
C ASP A 50 -5.27 -15.77 20.75
N GLY A 51 -4.24 -14.95 20.67
CA GLY A 51 -2.86 -15.37 20.41
C GLY A 51 -2.59 -15.87 18.98
N LYS A 52 -3.62 -16.00 18.13
CA LYS A 52 -3.50 -16.56 16.77
C LYS A 52 -3.00 -15.53 15.76
N THR A 53 -2.30 -16.03 14.75
CA THR A 53 -1.71 -15.25 13.64
C THR A 53 -2.09 -15.86 12.28
N ILE A 54 -1.62 -15.28 11.20
CA ILE A 54 -1.82 -15.83 9.85
C ILE A 54 -1.21 -17.24 9.70
N ALA A 55 -0.17 -17.58 10.48
CA ALA A 55 0.46 -18.90 10.45
C ALA A 55 -0.47 -20.02 10.94
N ASP A 56 -1.44 -19.69 11.78
CA ASP A 56 -2.42 -20.66 12.27
C ASP A 56 -3.47 -20.95 11.20
N LEU A 57 -3.91 -19.95 10.44
CA LEU A 57 -4.78 -20.14 9.28
C LEU A 57 -4.06 -20.84 8.11
N ALA A 58 -2.76 -20.63 7.98
CA ALA A 58 -1.93 -21.23 6.94
C ALA A 58 -1.87 -22.76 6.97
N LYS A 59 -2.12 -23.36 8.15
CA LYS A 59 -2.10 -24.81 8.37
C LYS A 59 -3.38 -25.52 7.91
N MET A 60 -4.47 -24.77 7.75
CA MET A 60 -5.75 -25.31 7.31
C MET A 60 -5.67 -25.74 5.84
N SER A 61 -6.41 -26.76 5.47
CA SER A 61 -6.70 -27.02 4.08
C SER A 61 -7.61 -25.93 3.52
N GLU A 62 -7.67 -25.81 2.20
CA GLU A 62 -8.48 -24.76 1.59
C GLU A 62 -9.98 -24.92 1.82
N PRO A 63 -10.58 -26.12 1.68
CA PRO A 63 -12.00 -26.33 2.02
C PRO A 63 -12.32 -26.03 3.47
N GLU A 64 -11.41 -26.39 4.40
CA GLU A 64 -11.58 -26.09 5.84
C GLU A 64 -11.60 -24.59 6.11
N LEU A 65 -10.68 -23.82 5.50
CA LEU A 65 -10.67 -22.36 5.67
C LEU A 65 -11.95 -21.74 5.10
N ILE A 66 -12.38 -22.16 3.91
CA ILE A 66 -13.58 -21.65 3.26
C ILE A 66 -14.81 -21.93 4.11
N GLY A 67 -15.04 -23.19 4.48
CA GLY A 67 -16.16 -23.59 5.31
C GLY A 67 -16.18 -22.88 6.66
N PHE A 68 -15.01 -22.74 7.29
CA PHE A 68 -14.86 -21.99 8.54
C PHE A 68 -15.27 -20.52 8.41
N VAL A 69 -14.82 -19.83 7.35
CA VAL A 69 -15.16 -18.42 7.12
C VAL A 69 -16.65 -18.27 6.80
N GLN A 70 -17.21 -19.14 5.94
CA GLN A 70 -18.64 -19.14 5.60
C GLN A 70 -19.52 -19.35 6.84
N GLN A 71 -19.15 -20.27 7.71
CA GLN A 71 -19.85 -20.51 8.99
C GLN A 71 -19.82 -19.27 9.88
N LYS A 72 -18.68 -18.55 9.94
CA LYS A 72 -18.59 -17.29 10.70
C LYS A 72 -19.52 -16.21 10.17
N PHE A 73 -19.76 -16.12 8.87
CA PHE A 73 -20.70 -15.16 8.29
C PHE A 73 -22.18 -15.51 8.56
N ASN A 74 -22.50 -16.76 8.90
CA ASN A 74 -23.87 -17.15 9.26
C ASN A 74 -24.30 -16.51 10.59
N TRP A 75 -23.41 -16.53 11.59
CA TRP A 75 -23.62 -15.92 12.90
C TRP A 75 -22.33 -15.22 13.35
N TYR A 76 -22.16 -13.96 12.90
CA TYR A 76 -20.93 -13.24 13.18
C TYR A 76 -20.94 -12.61 14.57
N GLN A 77 -20.04 -13.06 15.42
CA GLN A 77 -19.72 -12.47 16.72
C GLN A 77 -18.21 -12.16 16.75
N PRO A 78 -17.81 -10.86 16.72
CA PRO A 78 -16.42 -10.49 16.82
C PRO A 78 -15.85 -10.84 18.18
N ARG A 79 -14.59 -11.26 18.23
CA ARG A 79 -13.86 -11.39 19.49
C ARG A 79 -13.41 -10.01 19.96
N SER A 80 -13.05 -9.91 21.26
CA SER A 80 -12.51 -8.68 21.82
C SER A 80 -11.25 -8.22 21.08
N VAL A 81 -11.14 -6.90 20.91
CA VAL A 81 -10.01 -6.25 20.23
C VAL A 81 -8.89 -5.98 21.23
N ARG A 82 -7.68 -6.47 20.97
CA ARG A 82 -6.52 -6.20 21.81
C ARG A 82 -6.06 -4.76 21.64
N ARG A 83 -5.99 -4.01 22.74
CA ARG A 83 -5.47 -2.64 22.75
C ARG A 83 -3.95 -2.62 22.91
N LYS A 84 -3.27 -1.77 22.13
CA LYS A 84 -1.83 -1.49 22.26
C LYS A 84 -1.59 0.00 22.09
N GLU A 85 -0.92 0.62 23.07
CA GLU A 85 -0.53 2.02 23.00
C GLU A 85 0.77 2.17 22.21
N ILE A 86 0.76 3.00 21.16
CA ILE A 86 1.95 3.32 20.36
C ILE A 86 2.40 4.74 20.70
N PRO A 87 3.67 4.94 21.13
CA PRO A 87 4.18 6.29 21.44
C PRO A 87 4.12 7.22 20.22
N LYS A 88 3.58 8.42 20.42
CA LYS A 88 3.74 9.56 19.51
C LYS A 88 4.98 10.34 19.98
N GLY A 89 5.79 10.86 19.05
CA GLY A 89 7.04 11.58 19.37
C GLY A 89 6.91 12.86 20.21
N ASN A 90 5.75 13.12 20.80
CA ASN A 90 5.44 14.27 21.67
C ASN A 90 5.00 13.83 23.08
N GLY A 91 5.39 12.66 23.54
CA GLY A 91 4.99 12.10 24.84
C GLY A 91 3.55 11.56 24.93
N LYS A 92 2.73 11.76 23.90
CA LYS A 92 1.37 11.20 23.81
C LYS A 92 1.41 9.81 23.16
N THR A 93 0.41 8.98 23.46
CA THR A 93 0.25 7.67 22.83
C THR A 93 -0.89 7.69 21.80
N ARG A 94 -0.87 6.72 20.91
CA ARG A 94 -1.97 6.40 20.00
C ARG A 94 -2.49 5.01 20.35
N PRO A 95 -3.76 4.88 20.73
CA PRO A 95 -4.35 3.57 20.95
C PRO A 95 -4.54 2.85 19.61
N LEU A 96 -3.96 1.67 19.48
CA LEU A 96 -4.16 0.78 18.35
C LEU A 96 -5.03 -0.39 18.79
N GLY A 97 -6.15 -0.63 18.10
CA GLY A 97 -6.99 -1.80 18.29
C GLY A 97 -6.59 -2.91 17.32
N ILE A 98 -6.20 -4.06 17.82
CA ILE A 98 -5.78 -5.22 17.03
C ILE A 98 -6.85 -6.31 17.12
N PRO A 99 -7.74 -6.45 16.11
CA PRO A 99 -8.69 -7.56 16.05
C PRO A 99 -7.98 -8.91 15.89
N THR A 100 -8.65 -10.00 16.19
CA THR A 100 -8.10 -11.35 15.94
C THR A 100 -7.82 -11.57 14.46
N ILE A 101 -6.98 -12.56 14.14
CA ILE A 101 -6.63 -12.82 12.73
C ILE A 101 -7.86 -13.25 11.93
N VAL A 102 -8.81 -13.95 12.56
CA VAL A 102 -10.08 -14.38 11.96
C VAL A 102 -10.96 -13.16 11.66
N ASP A 103 -11.12 -12.24 12.61
CA ASP A 103 -11.90 -11.01 12.41
C ASP A 103 -11.28 -10.15 11.30
N ARG A 104 -9.95 -10.07 11.25
CA ARG A 104 -9.25 -9.38 10.14
C ARG A 104 -9.50 -10.05 8.79
N LEU A 105 -9.58 -11.37 8.73
CA LEU A 105 -9.91 -12.10 7.49
C LEU A 105 -11.35 -11.79 7.06
N ILE A 106 -12.31 -11.80 7.97
CA ILE A 106 -13.70 -11.43 7.71
C ILE A 106 -13.79 -9.97 7.25
N GLN A 107 -13.11 -9.03 7.92
CA GLN A 107 -13.02 -7.63 7.49
C GLN A 107 -12.43 -7.50 6.09
N GLN A 108 -11.44 -8.32 5.73
CA GLN A 108 -10.82 -8.29 4.41
C GLN A 108 -11.79 -8.81 3.33
N CYS A 109 -12.58 -9.84 3.62
CA CYS A 109 -13.62 -10.32 2.70
C CYS A 109 -14.66 -9.23 2.42
N VAL A 110 -15.10 -8.51 3.46
CA VAL A 110 -16.04 -7.40 3.35
C VAL A 110 -15.42 -6.22 2.58
N LEU A 111 -14.18 -5.84 2.91
CA LEU A 111 -13.48 -4.73 2.28
C LEU A 111 -13.41 -4.89 0.75
N GLN A 112 -13.06 -6.07 0.26
CA GLN A 112 -12.85 -6.33 -1.17
C GLN A 112 -14.12 -6.10 -2.00
N VAL A 113 -15.28 -6.38 -1.42
CA VAL A 113 -16.58 -6.22 -2.08
C VAL A 113 -17.13 -4.80 -1.93
N MET A 114 -16.92 -4.16 -0.78
CA MET A 114 -17.38 -2.79 -0.55
C MET A 114 -16.52 -1.75 -1.26
N GLU A 115 -15.22 -1.97 -1.39
CA GLU A 115 -14.28 -0.98 -1.94
C GLU A 115 -14.65 -0.52 -3.37
N PRO A 116 -14.96 -1.40 -4.37
CA PRO A 116 -15.37 -0.95 -5.70
C PRO A 116 -16.66 -0.13 -5.66
N ILE A 117 -17.64 -0.51 -4.84
CA ILE A 117 -18.91 0.23 -4.70
C ILE A 117 -18.66 1.64 -4.15
N CYS A 118 -17.85 1.75 -3.12
CA CYS A 118 -17.51 3.02 -2.48
C CYS A 118 -16.61 3.89 -3.37
N GLU A 119 -15.62 3.30 -4.04
CA GLU A 119 -14.68 4.02 -4.91
C GLU A 119 -15.39 4.75 -6.05
N ALA A 120 -16.47 4.18 -6.60
CA ALA A 120 -17.30 4.81 -7.62
C ALA A 120 -17.98 6.10 -7.13
N LYS A 121 -18.19 6.27 -5.82
CA LYS A 121 -18.93 7.39 -5.20
C LYS A 121 -18.06 8.37 -4.44
N PHE A 122 -16.79 8.06 -4.24
CA PHE A 122 -15.86 8.96 -3.57
C PHE A 122 -15.52 10.18 -4.41
N CYS A 123 -15.51 11.34 -3.78
CA CYS A 123 -15.10 12.59 -4.41
C CYS A 123 -13.62 12.50 -4.88
N GLU A 124 -13.32 13.13 -6.02
CA GLU A 124 -11.97 13.17 -6.62
C GLU A 124 -10.93 13.90 -5.75
N THR A 125 -11.40 14.69 -4.79
CA THR A 125 -10.53 15.47 -3.87
C THR A 125 -9.94 14.63 -2.74
N SER A 126 -10.46 13.41 -2.51
CA SER A 126 -10.00 12.46 -1.50
C SER A 126 -8.91 11.53 -2.06
N ASN A 127 -7.77 11.41 -1.39
CA ASN A 127 -6.60 10.67 -1.87
C ASN A 127 -6.10 9.58 -0.90
N GLY A 128 -6.36 9.69 0.41
CA GLY A 128 -5.89 8.72 1.40
C GLY A 128 -6.71 7.44 1.43
N PHE A 129 -6.05 6.30 1.67
CA PHE A 129 -6.68 4.97 1.81
C PHE A 129 -7.53 4.54 0.61
N ARG A 130 -7.23 5.03 -0.57
CA ARG A 130 -7.93 4.69 -1.82
C ARG A 130 -6.97 3.99 -2.79
N PRO A 131 -7.47 3.06 -3.62
CA PRO A 131 -6.64 2.39 -4.60
C PRO A 131 -6.06 3.38 -5.63
N ASN A 132 -4.79 3.18 -5.98
CA ASN A 132 -4.05 3.98 -6.96
C ASN A 132 -4.02 5.49 -6.66
N ARG A 133 -4.18 5.88 -5.40
CA ARG A 133 -4.05 7.24 -4.89
C ARG A 133 -3.07 7.27 -3.74
N GLY A 134 -2.29 8.33 -3.66
CA GLY A 134 -1.25 8.49 -2.65
C GLY A 134 -0.99 9.93 -2.27
N VAL A 135 0.00 10.12 -1.41
CA VAL A 135 0.49 11.44 -0.97
C VAL A 135 0.87 12.31 -2.16
N GLU A 136 1.49 11.72 -3.18
CA GLU A 136 1.89 12.41 -4.41
C GLU A 136 0.72 13.09 -5.11
N ASN A 137 -0.42 12.39 -5.21
CA ASN A 137 -1.62 12.95 -5.85
C ASN A 137 -2.24 14.09 -5.04
N ALA A 138 -2.26 13.97 -3.70
CA ALA A 138 -2.73 15.04 -2.83
C ALA A 138 -1.85 16.29 -2.92
N LEU A 139 -0.53 16.13 -2.92
CA LEU A 139 0.40 17.23 -3.10
C LEU A 139 0.26 17.89 -4.48
N ALA A 140 0.15 17.10 -5.56
CA ALA A 140 -0.07 17.62 -6.91
C ALA A 140 -1.37 18.44 -7.01
N GLN A 141 -2.46 17.99 -6.38
CA GLN A 141 -3.71 18.75 -6.32
C GLN A 141 -3.54 20.06 -5.54
N ALA A 142 -2.86 20.02 -4.40
CA ALA A 142 -2.58 21.21 -3.60
C ALA A 142 -1.72 22.23 -4.39
N GLU A 143 -0.64 21.78 -5.03
CA GLU A 143 0.23 22.63 -5.86
C GLU A 143 -0.53 23.26 -7.03
N LYS A 144 -1.43 22.51 -7.68
CA LYS A 144 -2.29 23.04 -8.74
C LYS A 144 -3.12 24.23 -8.25
N HIS A 145 -3.73 24.12 -7.06
CA HIS A 145 -4.53 25.20 -6.49
C HIS A 145 -3.67 26.42 -6.12
N MET A 146 -2.47 26.22 -5.60
CA MET A 146 -1.56 27.30 -5.24
C MET A 146 -0.95 28.01 -6.46
N GLN A 147 -0.48 27.27 -7.46
CA GLN A 147 0.23 27.84 -8.61
C GLN A 147 -0.72 28.28 -9.74
N LYS A 148 -1.59 27.36 -10.20
CA LYS A 148 -2.44 27.62 -11.38
C LYS A 148 -3.69 28.43 -11.02
N SER A 149 -4.29 28.17 -9.86
CA SER A 149 -5.50 28.87 -9.43
C SER A 149 -5.22 30.11 -8.59
N ASN A 150 -3.97 30.35 -8.17
CA ASN A 150 -3.56 31.48 -7.31
C ASN A 150 -4.34 31.57 -5.99
N LEU A 151 -4.59 30.42 -5.35
CA LEU A 151 -5.28 30.32 -4.08
C LEU A 151 -4.24 30.20 -2.96
N HIS A 152 -4.00 31.30 -2.26
CA HIS A 152 -2.90 31.38 -1.30
C HIS A 152 -3.35 31.45 0.15
N ILE A 153 -4.66 31.48 0.41
CA ILE A 153 -5.21 31.38 1.75
C ILE A 153 -5.66 29.94 1.95
N VAL A 154 -5.14 29.30 2.97
CA VAL A 154 -5.39 27.89 3.27
C VAL A 154 -5.99 27.75 4.66
N ILE A 155 -7.04 26.99 4.74
CA ILE A 155 -7.65 26.57 5.99
C ILE A 155 -7.09 25.19 6.31
N ASP A 156 -6.34 25.08 7.40
CA ASP A 156 -5.87 23.84 7.99
C ASP A 156 -6.83 23.43 9.09
N ILE A 157 -7.45 22.25 9.00
CA ILE A 157 -8.34 21.72 10.04
C ILE A 157 -7.85 20.33 10.44
N ASP A 158 -7.67 20.14 11.76
CA ASP A 158 -7.35 18.86 12.40
C ASP A 158 -8.57 18.39 13.19
N ILE A 159 -9.15 17.25 12.83
CA ILE A 159 -10.29 16.68 13.54
C ILE A 159 -9.79 15.99 14.82
N LYS A 160 -10.37 16.37 15.97
CA LYS A 160 -9.97 15.83 17.27
C LYS A 160 -10.37 14.37 17.42
N GLY A 161 -9.36 13.47 17.46
CA GLY A 161 -9.59 12.04 17.69
C GLY A 161 -10.57 11.42 16.70
N PHE A 162 -10.41 11.70 15.40
CA PHE A 162 -11.36 11.32 14.35
C PHE A 162 -11.82 9.85 14.47
N PHE A 163 -10.89 8.89 14.47
CA PHE A 163 -11.22 7.47 14.52
C PHE A 163 -11.97 7.06 15.79
N ASP A 164 -11.73 7.74 16.90
CA ASP A 164 -12.34 7.43 18.20
C ASP A 164 -13.74 8.07 18.36
N ASN A 165 -14.12 9.00 17.46
CA ASN A 165 -15.36 9.76 17.57
C ASN A 165 -16.37 9.51 16.44
N VAL A 166 -16.13 8.55 15.55
CA VAL A 166 -17.08 8.19 14.48
C VAL A 166 -18.38 7.64 15.07
N ASN A 167 -19.51 8.27 14.77
CA ASN A 167 -20.83 7.80 15.20
C ASN A 167 -21.26 6.57 14.39
N HIS A 168 -21.51 5.43 15.04
CA HIS A 168 -21.86 4.17 14.40
C HIS A 168 -23.17 4.25 13.61
N GLY A 169 -24.22 4.82 14.19
CA GLY A 169 -25.51 4.93 13.52
C GLY A 169 -25.45 5.84 12.29
N LYS A 170 -24.71 6.96 12.36
CA LYS A 170 -24.49 7.84 11.22
C LYS A 170 -23.73 7.12 10.11
N LEU A 171 -22.64 6.42 10.44
CA LEU A 171 -21.84 5.66 9.48
C LEU A 171 -22.68 4.58 8.76
N LEU A 172 -23.52 3.83 9.48
CA LEU A 172 -24.39 2.82 8.86
C LEU A 172 -25.39 3.45 7.89
N ARG A 173 -25.97 4.63 8.24
CA ARG A 173 -26.83 5.39 7.30
C ARG A 173 -26.06 5.89 6.08
N GLN A 174 -24.81 6.30 6.24
CA GLN A 174 -23.96 6.70 5.11
C GLN A 174 -23.65 5.52 4.17
N ILE A 175 -23.37 4.33 4.73
CA ILE A 175 -23.19 3.10 3.93
C ILE A 175 -24.46 2.78 3.16
N TRP A 176 -25.63 2.89 3.80
CA TRP A 176 -26.91 2.73 3.13
C TRP A 176 -27.10 3.74 2.00
N ALA A 177 -26.84 5.02 2.24
CA ALA A 177 -26.93 6.08 1.23
C ALA A 177 -25.96 5.91 0.05
N MET A 178 -24.88 5.12 0.21
CA MET A 178 -24.01 4.69 -0.87
C MET A 178 -24.59 3.54 -1.71
N GLY A 179 -25.85 3.13 -1.46
CA GLY A 179 -26.55 2.06 -2.20
C GLY A 179 -26.30 0.67 -1.66
N ILE A 180 -25.62 0.51 -0.52
CA ILE A 180 -25.40 -0.80 0.10
C ILE A 180 -26.59 -1.10 1.02
N HIS A 181 -27.60 -1.80 0.46
CA HIS A 181 -28.88 -2.09 1.11
C HIS A 181 -28.96 -3.53 1.65
N ASP A 182 -27.82 -4.21 1.83
CA ASP A 182 -27.74 -5.53 2.45
C ASP A 182 -27.79 -5.43 3.97
N LYS A 183 -28.95 -5.73 4.56
CA LYS A 183 -29.18 -5.64 6.01
C LYS A 183 -28.27 -6.58 6.82
N LYS A 184 -27.98 -7.77 6.28
CA LYS A 184 -27.08 -8.74 6.96
C LYS A 184 -25.65 -8.18 6.99
N LEU A 185 -25.16 -7.61 5.90
CA LEU A 185 -23.86 -6.96 5.85
C LEU A 185 -23.79 -5.77 6.84
N LEU A 186 -24.80 -4.92 6.89
CA LEU A 186 -24.84 -3.80 7.84
C LEU A 186 -24.86 -4.26 9.29
N SER A 187 -25.56 -5.37 9.60
CA SER A 187 -25.52 -6.00 10.93
C SER A 187 -24.11 -6.48 11.30
N ILE A 188 -23.40 -7.12 10.37
CA ILE A 188 -22.02 -7.57 10.54
C ILE A 188 -21.08 -6.37 10.78
N ILE A 189 -21.22 -5.31 9.99
CA ILE A 189 -20.42 -4.08 10.19
C ILE A 189 -20.73 -3.46 11.55
N SER A 190 -22.00 -3.40 11.95
CA SER A 190 -22.40 -2.93 13.28
C SER A 190 -21.77 -3.73 14.40
N ALA A 191 -21.75 -5.06 14.28
CA ALA A 191 -21.08 -5.94 15.25
C ALA A 191 -19.56 -5.67 15.30
N MET A 192 -18.90 -5.48 14.14
CA MET A 192 -17.47 -5.12 14.08
C MET A 192 -17.17 -3.80 14.80
N LEU A 193 -18.04 -2.79 14.63
CA LEU A 193 -17.87 -1.48 15.25
C LEU A 193 -18.08 -1.51 16.76
N LYS A 194 -18.96 -2.39 17.23
CA LYS A 194 -19.29 -2.59 18.66
C LYS A 194 -18.46 -3.68 19.33
N ALA A 195 -17.46 -4.25 18.65
CA ALA A 195 -16.59 -5.26 19.23
C ALA A 195 -15.96 -4.75 20.53
N GLU A 196 -16.01 -5.57 21.58
CA GLU A 196 -15.42 -5.25 22.86
C GLU A 196 -13.94 -4.90 22.72
N VAL A 197 -13.49 -3.85 23.40
CA VAL A 197 -12.06 -3.53 23.53
C VAL A 197 -11.56 -4.08 24.86
N ALA A 198 -10.63 -5.03 24.79
CA ALA A 198 -10.12 -5.72 25.96
C ALA A 198 -9.64 -4.74 27.05
N GLY A 199 -10.18 -4.87 28.26
CA GLY A 199 -9.89 -4.00 29.40
C GLY A 199 -10.59 -2.63 29.40
N ILE A 200 -11.49 -2.36 28.43
CA ILE A 200 -12.23 -1.08 28.32
C ILE A 200 -13.74 -1.31 28.25
N GLY A 201 -14.17 -2.39 27.54
CA GLY A 201 -15.57 -2.69 27.32
C GLY A 201 -16.05 -2.37 25.90
N PHE A 202 -17.36 -2.18 25.74
CA PHE A 202 -18.02 -2.00 24.44
C PHE A 202 -18.02 -0.52 24.02
N PRO A 203 -17.47 -0.16 22.83
CA PRO A 203 -17.44 1.21 22.38
C PRO A 203 -18.82 1.67 21.85
N GLU A 204 -19.29 2.83 22.28
CA GLU A 204 -20.50 3.45 21.74
C GLU A 204 -20.27 4.18 20.40
N LYS A 205 -19.02 4.58 20.14
CA LYS A 205 -18.55 5.30 18.95
C LYS A 205 -17.12 4.93 18.62
N GLY A 206 -16.69 5.30 17.43
CA GLY A 206 -15.33 5.09 16.94
C GLY A 206 -15.19 3.88 16.04
N THR A 207 -14.05 3.82 15.37
CA THR A 207 -13.63 2.67 14.57
C THR A 207 -12.26 2.20 15.06
N PRO A 208 -12.01 0.89 15.23
CA PRO A 208 -10.74 0.40 15.75
C PRO A 208 -9.56 0.86 14.87
N GLN A 209 -8.64 1.65 15.43
CA GLN A 209 -7.41 2.02 14.72
C GLN A 209 -6.51 0.78 14.59
N GLY A 210 -6.56 0.09 13.44
CA GLY A 210 -5.85 -1.17 13.16
C GLY A 210 -6.75 -2.25 12.58
N GLY A 211 -8.05 -2.03 12.53
CA GLY A 211 -8.99 -2.83 11.75
C GLY A 211 -8.75 -2.67 10.24
N ILE A 212 -8.91 -3.75 9.49
CA ILE A 212 -8.71 -3.76 8.03
C ILE A 212 -9.74 -2.89 7.31
N LEU A 213 -10.98 -2.86 7.80
CA LEU A 213 -12.09 -2.12 7.20
C LEU A 213 -12.09 -0.62 7.61
N SER A 214 -11.46 -0.26 8.72
CA SER A 214 -11.50 1.10 9.29
C SER A 214 -11.06 2.22 8.33
N PRO A 215 -10.04 2.05 7.46
CA PRO A 215 -9.68 3.07 6.46
C PRO A 215 -10.79 3.36 5.45
N LEU A 216 -11.50 2.33 4.96
CA LEU A 216 -12.65 2.51 4.06
C LEU A 216 -13.80 3.23 4.78
N LEU A 217 -14.14 2.79 5.99
CA LEU A 217 -15.19 3.39 6.80
C LEU A 217 -14.91 4.87 7.09
N SER A 218 -13.67 5.22 7.37
CA SER A 218 -13.25 6.62 7.58
C SER A 218 -13.47 7.48 6.34
N ASN A 219 -13.18 6.94 5.15
CA ASN A 219 -13.45 7.63 3.90
C ASN A 219 -14.95 7.80 3.62
N ILE A 220 -15.78 6.81 3.98
CA ILE A 220 -17.23 6.90 3.86
C ILE A 220 -17.76 8.08 4.72
N VAL A 221 -17.31 8.17 5.98
CA VAL A 221 -17.73 9.25 6.90
C VAL A 221 -17.39 10.63 6.31
N LEU A 222 -16.17 10.82 5.84
CA LEU A 222 -15.70 12.13 5.37
C LEU A 222 -16.07 12.42 3.91
N ASN A 223 -16.62 11.46 3.17
CA ASN A 223 -17.10 11.69 1.80
C ASN A 223 -18.24 12.73 1.74
N GLU A 224 -19.09 12.81 2.76
CA GLU A 224 -20.11 13.85 2.87
C GLU A 224 -19.46 15.25 2.96
N LEU A 225 -18.36 15.40 3.70
CA LEU A 225 -17.60 16.65 3.78
C LEU A 225 -17.01 17.04 2.43
N ASP A 226 -16.42 16.08 1.73
CA ASP A 226 -15.83 16.33 0.41
C ASP A 226 -16.88 16.85 -0.58
N TRP A 227 -18.02 16.19 -0.65
CA TRP A 227 -19.13 16.60 -1.52
C TRP A 227 -19.76 17.91 -1.07
N TRP A 228 -19.91 18.14 0.24
CA TRP A 228 -20.45 19.41 0.75
C TRP A 228 -19.57 20.59 0.35
N ILE A 229 -18.26 20.53 0.58
CA ILE A 229 -17.36 21.63 0.17
C ILE A 229 -17.30 21.77 -1.35
N THR A 230 -17.27 20.64 -2.07
CA THR A 230 -17.26 20.66 -3.54
C THR A 230 -18.53 21.31 -4.09
N SER A 231 -19.69 21.11 -3.47
CA SER A 231 -20.96 21.71 -3.88
C SER A 231 -21.00 23.23 -3.70
N GLN A 232 -20.22 23.81 -2.78
CA GLN A 232 -20.19 25.25 -2.52
C GLN A 232 -19.58 26.06 -3.68
N TRP A 233 -18.74 25.41 -4.52
CA TRP A 233 -18.06 26.09 -5.62
C TRP A 233 -17.96 25.23 -6.89
N VAL A 234 -17.26 24.11 -6.84
CA VAL A 234 -16.98 23.29 -8.02
C VAL A 234 -18.25 22.71 -8.64
N GLY A 235 -19.17 22.26 -7.80
CA GLY A 235 -20.47 21.69 -8.18
C GLY A 235 -21.54 22.72 -8.51
N MET A 236 -21.34 24.02 -8.22
CA MET A 236 -22.34 25.05 -8.47
C MET A 236 -22.72 25.13 -9.94
N PRO A 237 -24.00 25.10 -10.30
CA PRO A 237 -24.46 25.31 -11.67
C PRO A 237 -24.32 26.79 -12.07
N THR A 238 -24.22 27.05 -13.37
CA THR A 238 -24.32 28.36 -13.98
C THR A 238 -25.56 28.44 -14.87
N ARG A 239 -26.05 29.65 -15.15
CA ARG A 239 -27.25 29.84 -16.01
C ARG A 239 -27.09 29.19 -17.38
N HIS A 240 -25.84 29.19 -17.94
CA HIS A 240 -25.51 28.53 -19.19
C HIS A 240 -24.56 27.41 -18.94
N GLU A 241 -24.73 26.29 -19.62
CA GLU A 241 -23.77 25.21 -19.66
C GLU A 241 -22.64 25.59 -20.63
N TYR A 242 -21.45 25.90 -20.07
CA TYR A 242 -20.30 26.25 -20.90
C TYR A 242 -19.70 24.99 -21.51
N SER A 243 -19.66 24.94 -22.85
CA SER A 243 -18.90 23.94 -23.58
C SER A 243 -17.40 24.17 -23.31
N GLY A 244 -16.75 23.27 -22.59
CA GLY A 244 -15.32 23.30 -22.35
C GLY A 244 -14.60 22.25 -23.22
N LYS A 245 -13.39 22.58 -23.70
CA LYS A 245 -12.51 21.62 -24.35
C LYS A 245 -12.22 20.45 -23.40
N ILE A 246 -12.32 19.22 -23.90
CA ILE A 246 -11.87 18.04 -23.17
C ILE A 246 -10.37 17.91 -23.44
N HIS A 247 -9.56 17.91 -22.37
CA HIS A 247 -8.12 17.70 -22.45
C HIS A 247 -7.81 16.21 -22.70
N GLU A 248 -6.60 15.91 -23.17
CA GLU A 248 -6.13 14.53 -23.42
C GLU A 248 -6.27 13.60 -22.19
N ASN A 249 -6.22 14.16 -20.99
CA ASN A 249 -6.40 13.42 -19.73
C ASN A 249 -7.89 13.21 -19.35
N GLY A 250 -8.83 13.52 -20.25
CA GLY A 250 -10.27 13.37 -20.05
C GLY A 250 -10.93 14.42 -19.14
N THR A 251 -10.21 15.50 -18.75
CA THR A 251 -10.79 16.57 -17.93
C THR A 251 -11.41 17.65 -18.83
N LYS A 252 -12.64 18.09 -18.49
CA LYS A 252 -13.32 19.21 -19.16
C LYS A 252 -12.75 20.53 -18.64
N ASP A 253 -12.39 21.44 -19.53
CA ASP A 253 -12.01 22.82 -19.15
C ASP A 253 -13.22 23.55 -18.58
N GLN A 254 -13.09 24.02 -17.35
CA GLN A 254 -14.14 24.76 -16.63
C GLN A 254 -13.79 26.25 -16.42
N SER A 255 -12.78 26.76 -17.13
CA SER A 255 -12.27 28.12 -16.93
C SER A 255 -13.35 29.18 -17.12
N LYS A 256 -14.23 29.03 -18.13
CA LYS A 256 -15.34 29.94 -18.39
C LYS A 256 -16.36 29.91 -17.25
N LYS A 257 -16.77 28.72 -16.79
CA LYS A 257 -17.66 28.53 -15.66
C LYS A 257 -17.13 29.24 -14.40
N TYR A 258 -15.90 28.99 -14.03
CA TYR A 258 -15.30 29.62 -12.84
C TYR A 258 -15.12 31.12 -12.98
N ARG A 259 -14.94 31.66 -14.19
CA ARG A 259 -14.92 33.10 -14.44
C ARG A 259 -16.26 33.73 -14.12
N GLU A 260 -17.37 33.12 -14.50
CA GLU A 260 -18.71 33.62 -14.22
C GLU A 260 -19.05 33.49 -12.73
N LEU A 261 -18.73 32.37 -12.10
CA LEU A 261 -18.95 32.19 -10.65
C LEU A 261 -18.20 33.23 -9.81
N ARG A 262 -17.02 33.69 -10.24
CA ARG A 262 -16.25 34.76 -9.56
C ARG A 262 -16.92 36.13 -9.60
N LYS A 263 -17.87 36.34 -10.49
CA LYS A 263 -18.69 37.58 -10.53
C LYS A 263 -19.82 37.57 -9.50
N THR A 264 -20.08 36.45 -8.85
CA THR A 264 -21.10 36.26 -7.85
C THR A 264 -20.55 36.45 -6.43
N ASN A 265 -21.45 36.40 -5.42
CA ASN A 265 -21.09 36.43 -3.99
C ASN A 265 -20.61 35.06 -3.45
N LEU A 266 -20.48 34.05 -4.30
CA LEU A 266 -20.01 32.72 -3.90
C LEU A 266 -18.52 32.77 -3.46
N LYS A 267 -18.16 31.89 -2.54
CA LYS A 267 -16.81 31.80 -2.00
C LYS A 267 -16.03 30.74 -2.76
N GLU A 268 -15.00 31.16 -3.50
CA GLU A 268 -14.14 30.25 -4.26
C GLU A 268 -13.33 29.38 -3.28
N CYS A 269 -13.62 28.08 -3.25
CA CYS A 269 -12.95 27.13 -2.38
C CYS A 269 -12.75 25.77 -3.05
N TYR A 270 -11.65 25.11 -2.68
CA TYR A 270 -11.31 23.77 -3.14
C TYR A 270 -10.74 22.96 -1.97
N ILE A 271 -11.23 21.76 -1.77
CA ILE A 271 -10.71 20.84 -0.76
C ILE A 271 -9.69 19.87 -1.37
N VAL A 272 -8.65 19.55 -0.63
CA VAL A 272 -7.74 18.42 -0.87
C VAL A 272 -7.63 17.64 0.41
N ARG A 273 -8.01 16.37 0.39
CA ARG A 273 -8.05 15.50 1.57
C ARG A 273 -7.18 14.26 1.39
N TYR A 274 -6.49 13.90 2.47
CA TYR A 274 -5.78 12.63 2.62
C TYR A 274 -6.14 12.01 3.97
N ALA A 275 -7.03 11.02 3.98
CA ALA A 275 -7.64 10.47 5.18
C ALA A 275 -8.36 11.55 6.01
N ASP A 276 -7.96 11.77 7.26
CA ASP A 276 -8.46 12.81 8.17
C ASP A 276 -7.70 14.16 8.06
N ASP A 277 -6.57 14.19 7.35
CA ASP A 277 -5.81 15.42 7.08
C ASP A 277 -6.33 16.10 5.80
N PHE A 278 -6.88 17.30 5.91
CA PHE A 278 -7.40 18.02 4.75
C PHE A 278 -7.13 19.52 4.81
N LYS A 279 -7.11 20.12 3.63
CA LYS A 279 -6.92 21.56 3.43
C LYS A 279 -7.99 22.12 2.51
N ILE A 280 -8.46 23.35 2.84
CA ILE A 280 -9.36 24.09 1.97
C ILE A 280 -8.63 25.33 1.47
N PHE A 281 -8.50 25.45 0.15
CA PHE A 281 -7.83 26.54 -0.52
C PHE A 281 -8.81 27.62 -0.91
N CYS A 282 -8.56 28.87 -0.52
CA CYS A 282 -9.42 30.02 -0.74
C CYS A 282 -8.65 31.16 -1.41
N ARG A 283 -9.38 32.05 -2.07
CA ARG A 283 -8.82 33.25 -2.71
C ARG A 283 -8.64 34.40 -1.74
N LYS A 284 -9.66 34.69 -0.92
CA LYS A 284 -9.72 35.81 0.01
C LYS A 284 -9.68 35.32 1.46
N HIS A 285 -9.04 36.08 2.33
CA HIS A 285 -8.98 35.77 3.75
C HIS A 285 -10.37 35.85 4.42
N SER A 286 -11.18 36.87 4.04
CA SER A 286 -12.56 37.00 4.55
C SER A 286 -13.45 35.79 4.22
N ASP A 287 -13.27 35.19 3.03
CA ASP A 287 -13.98 33.98 2.65
C ASP A 287 -13.49 32.76 3.44
N ALA A 288 -12.19 32.70 3.70
CA ALA A 288 -11.60 31.63 4.49
C ALA A 288 -12.11 31.65 5.94
N VAL A 289 -12.26 32.82 6.56
CA VAL A 289 -12.84 32.93 7.92
C VAL A 289 -14.28 32.38 7.94
N LYS A 290 -15.11 32.77 6.99
CA LYS A 290 -16.49 32.28 6.90
C LYS A 290 -16.56 30.77 6.66
N LEU A 291 -15.72 30.26 5.76
CA LEU A 291 -15.65 28.82 5.46
C LEU A 291 -15.09 28.01 6.63
N PHE A 292 -14.14 28.55 7.38
CA PHE A 292 -13.61 27.90 8.58
C PHE A 292 -14.73 27.67 9.61
N GLU A 293 -15.49 28.71 9.94
CA GLU A 293 -16.59 28.61 10.90
C GLU A 293 -17.72 27.71 10.36
N ALA A 294 -18.08 27.84 9.08
CA ALA A 294 -19.09 26.97 8.47
C ALA A 294 -18.63 25.50 8.47
N THR A 295 -17.36 25.21 8.20
CA THR A 295 -16.84 23.84 8.21
C THR A 295 -16.80 23.28 9.64
N ARG A 296 -16.42 24.08 10.63
CA ARG A 296 -16.45 23.71 12.04
C ARG A 296 -17.86 23.35 12.51
N ALA A 297 -18.83 24.21 12.23
CA ALA A 297 -20.23 23.98 12.57
C ALA A 297 -20.78 22.75 11.86
N TRP A 298 -20.53 22.61 10.56
CA TRP A 298 -20.95 21.45 9.76
C TRP A 298 -20.41 20.12 10.29
N LEU A 299 -19.10 20.06 10.64
CA LEU A 299 -18.49 18.87 11.24
C LEU A 299 -19.17 18.51 12.56
N LYS A 300 -19.46 19.51 13.42
CA LYS A 300 -20.12 19.30 14.70
C LYS A 300 -21.57 18.83 14.55
N GLU A 301 -22.36 19.54 13.76
CA GLU A 301 -23.79 19.30 13.62
C GLU A 301 -24.07 18.06 12.77
N ARG A 302 -23.36 17.91 11.66
CA ARG A 302 -23.62 16.84 10.71
C ARG A 302 -22.96 15.52 11.07
N LEU A 303 -21.71 15.54 11.56
CA LEU A 303 -20.94 14.33 11.86
C LEU A 303 -20.69 14.10 13.36
N GLY A 304 -21.00 15.08 14.23
CA GLY A 304 -20.70 15.00 15.66
C GLY A 304 -19.20 15.07 15.96
N LEU A 305 -18.40 15.68 15.07
CA LEU A 305 -16.95 15.75 15.16
C LEU A 305 -16.48 17.15 15.57
N ASP A 306 -15.59 17.21 16.54
CA ASP A 306 -14.95 18.45 16.99
C ASP A 306 -13.60 18.64 16.30
N ILE A 307 -13.21 19.90 16.05
CA ILE A 307 -11.87 20.24 15.58
C ILE A 307 -10.92 20.45 16.74
N SER A 308 -9.61 20.32 16.50
CA SER A 308 -8.53 20.69 17.43
C SER A 308 -8.22 22.19 17.29
N PRO A 309 -8.63 23.07 18.23
CA PRO A 309 -8.41 24.51 18.09
C PRO A 309 -6.94 24.88 17.97
N GLU A 310 -6.08 24.19 18.73
CA GLU A 310 -4.63 24.42 18.75
C GLU A 310 -3.89 24.05 17.45
N LYS A 311 -4.52 23.25 16.59
CA LYS A 311 -3.93 22.81 15.33
C LYS A 311 -4.66 23.34 14.11
N SER A 312 -5.90 23.78 14.28
CA SER A 312 -6.71 24.33 13.20
C SER A 312 -6.48 25.83 13.06
N LYS A 313 -6.16 26.27 11.83
CA LYS A 313 -5.80 27.68 11.58
C LYS A 313 -6.01 28.06 10.11
N ILE A 314 -6.07 29.37 9.87
CA ILE A 314 -6.03 29.97 8.55
C ILE A 314 -4.62 30.47 8.28
N VAL A 315 -4.01 30.06 7.17
CA VAL A 315 -2.64 30.40 6.82
C VAL A 315 -2.61 31.16 5.49
N ASN A 316 -1.93 32.31 5.46
CA ASN A 316 -1.56 32.98 4.21
C ASN A 316 -0.20 32.46 3.74
N LEU A 317 -0.23 31.65 2.69
CA LEU A 317 0.97 30.99 2.15
C LEU A 317 2.01 31.98 1.55
N LYS A 318 1.67 33.24 1.34
CA LYS A 318 2.63 34.27 0.94
C LYS A 318 3.57 34.66 2.09
N HIS A 319 3.12 34.49 3.33
CA HIS A 319 3.85 34.93 4.53
C HIS A 319 4.29 33.77 5.41
N ALA A 320 3.46 32.72 5.54
CA ALA A 320 3.70 31.60 6.44
C ALA A 320 3.66 30.24 5.73
N TYR A 321 4.28 29.25 6.33
CA TYR A 321 4.20 27.86 5.89
C TYR A 321 2.96 27.16 6.44
N SER A 322 2.38 26.27 5.65
CA SER A 322 1.40 25.26 6.06
C SER A 322 2.02 23.87 5.94
N ASP A 323 1.87 23.05 6.97
CA ASP A 323 2.37 21.66 6.99
C ASP A 323 1.30 20.72 6.39
N PHE A 324 1.69 19.84 5.46
CA PHE A 324 0.81 18.84 4.87
C PHE A 324 1.58 17.57 4.54
N LEU A 325 1.15 16.43 5.11
CA LEU A 325 1.69 15.10 4.82
C LEU A 325 3.23 15.00 4.98
N GLY A 326 3.79 15.68 5.97
CA GLY A 326 5.23 15.69 6.24
C GLY A 326 6.03 16.67 5.40
N PHE A 327 5.35 17.51 4.62
CA PHE A 327 5.93 18.62 3.87
C PHE A 327 5.48 19.95 4.46
N ARG A 328 6.33 20.96 4.36
CA ARG A 328 6.07 22.34 4.75
C ARG A 328 6.01 23.18 3.48
N ILE A 329 4.86 23.78 3.19
CA ILE A 329 4.56 24.37 1.90
C ILE A 329 4.30 25.88 2.03
N LYS A 330 4.87 26.68 1.12
CA LYS A 330 4.70 28.12 1.02
C LYS A 330 4.73 28.53 -0.46
N VAL A 331 4.21 29.70 -0.81
CA VAL A 331 4.37 30.26 -2.14
C VAL A 331 5.37 31.43 -2.13
N HIS A 332 6.14 31.53 -3.19
CA HIS A 332 7.11 32.60 -3.40
C HIS A 332 6.85 33.28 -4.75
N LYS A 333 7.12 34.57 -4.83
CA LYS A 333 6.99 35.35 -6.07
C LYS A 333 8.20 35.06 -6.98
N GLY A 334 7.97 34.39 -8.09
CA GLY A 334 9.00 34.08 -9.06
C GLY A 334 9.31 35.24 -10.03
N LYS A 335 10.29 35.04 -10.90
CA LYS A 335 10.83 36.07 -11.85
C LYS A 335 9.78 36.68 -12.78
N ARG A 336 8.72 35.95 -13.16
CA ARG A 336 7.65 36.42 -14.06
C ARG A 336 6.42 36.93 -13.34
N ASN A 337 6.58 37.44 -12.12
CA ASN A 337 5.48 37.91 -11.27
C ASN A 337 4.42 36.83 -10.94
N GLN A 338 4.72 35.55 -11.19
CA GLN A 338 3.89 34.40 -10.87
C GLN A 338 4.32 33.80 -9.53
N TYR A 339 3.35 33.28 -8.76
CA TYR A 339 3.65 32.57 -7.53
C TYR A 339 4.05 31.12 -7.83
N VAL A 340 5.16 30.69 -7.22
CA VAL A 340 5.71 29.34 -7.33
C VAL A 340 5.67 28.69 -5.95
N VAL A 341 5.35 27.40 -5.90
CA VAL A 341 5.38 26.64 -4.64
C VAL A 341 6.82 26.34 -4.28
N ILE A 342 7.15 26.63 -3.02
CA ILE A 342 8.36 26.14 -2.36
C ILE A 342 7.91 25.17 -1.25
N SER A 343 8.40 23.96 -1.33
CA SER A 343 8.12 22.92 -0.34
C SER A 343 9.41 22.37 0.25
N HIS A 344 9.43 22.26 1.56
CA HIS A 344 10.50 21.69 2.38
C HIS A 344 10.01 20.42 3.06
N ILE A 345 10.93 19.60 3.53
CA ILE A 345 10.63 18.52 4.46
C ILE A 345 10.29 19.14 5.82
N ALA A 346 9.17 18.72 6.43
CA ALA A 346 8.77 19.27 7.72
C ALA A 346 9.84 19.00 8.80
N PRO A 347 10.16 19.97 9.71
CA PRO A 347 11.22 19.83 10.70
C PRO A 347 11.10 18.56 11.54
N LYS A 348 9.90 18.26 12.05
CA LYS A 348 9.63 17.02 12.81
C LYS A 348 9.94 15.74 12.03
N ALA A 349 9.79 15.78 10.71
CA ALA A 349 10.13 14.66 9.84
C ALA A 349 11.64 14.53 9.69
N LEU A 350 12.37 15.65 9.53
CA LEU A 350 13.84 15.66 9.47
C LEU A 350 14.45 15.11 10.76
N ASP A 351 13.95 15.52 11.94
CA ASP A 351 14.42 15.01 13.23
C ASP A 351 14.24 13.49 13.33
N ARG A 352 13.06 12.99 12.94
CA ARG A 352 12.78 11.55 12.95
C ARG A 352 13.66 10.78 11.96
N ILE A 353 13.93 11.34 10.78
CA ILE A 353 14.84 10.76 9.79
C ILE A 353 16.24 10.65 10.37
N LYS A 354 16.73 11.73 10.97
CA LYS A 354 18.04 11.81 11.61
C LYS A 354 18.21 10.74 12.71
N GLU A 355 17.27 10.67 13.65
CA GLU A 355 17.31 9.69 14.73
C GLU A 355 17.27 8.25 14.21
N THR A 356 16.41 7.98 13.21
CA THR A 356 16.33 6.64 12.61
C THR A 356 17.60 6.28 11.86
N ALA A 357 18.19 7.21 11.11
CA ALA A 357 19.45 7.00 10.40
C ALA A 357 20.60 6.67 11.38
N LYS A 358 20.73 7.44 12.48
CA LYS A 358 21.73 7.19 13.53
C LYS A 358 21.55 5.80 14.16
N LYS A 359 20.32 5.38 14.47
CA LYS A 359 20.02 4.03 14.99
C LYS A 359 20.44 2.93 14.00
N LYS A 360 20.19 3.11 12.71
CA LYS A 360 20.59 2.13 11.69
C LYS A 360 22.11 2.07 11.48
N VAL A 361 22.81 3.20 11.53
CA VAL A 361 24.29 3.23 11.54
C VAL A 361 24.84 2.50 12.77
N LYS A 362 24.23 2.70 13.95
CA LYS A 362 24.61 1.96 15.16
C LYS A 362 24.36 0.44 15.01
N ALA A 363 23.29 0.03 14.36
CA ALA A 363 23.01 -1.38 14.08
C ALA A 363 24.09 -2.01 13.18
N ILE A 364 24.60 -1.28 12.17
CA ILE A 364 25.73 -1.74 11.34
C ILE A 364 27.01 -1.88 12.19
N GLN A 365 27.26 -0.94 13.11
CA GLN A 365 28.44 -1.00 14.02
C GLN A 365 28.45 -2.27 14.87
N HIS A 366 27.29 -2.68 15.38
CA HIS A 366 27.14 -3.83 16.29
C HIS A 366 26.85 -5.16 15.56
N SER A 367 26.89 -5.20 14.24
CA SER A 367 26.70 -6.45 13.51
C SER A 367 27.93 -7.36 13.69
N SER A 368 27.69 -8.63 14.03
CA SER A 368 28.68 -9.68 14.20
C SER A 368 28.55 -10.66 13.02
N GLY A 369 29.59 -10.71 12.20
CA GLY A 369 29.61 -11.60 11.04
C GLY A 369 28.96 -11.05 9.76
N GLU A 370 29.30 -11.67 8.63
CA GLU A 370 28.99 -11.18 7.27
C GLU A 370 27.48 -11.12 6.99
N MET A 371 26.69 -12.07 7.51
CA MET A 371 25.25 -12.13 7.28
C MET A 371 24.48 -11.03 8.03
N GLU A 372 24.85 -10.75 9.28
CA GLU A 372 24.23 -9.67 10.06
C GLU A 372 24.61 -8.30 9.52
N GLU A 373 25.86 -8.12 9.09
CA GLU A 373 26.33 -6.91 8.43
C GLU A 373 25.53 -6.65 7.15
N PHE A 374 25.38 -7.67 6.29
CA PHE A 374 24.57 -7.57 5.08
C PHE A 374 23.13 -7.14 5.39
N LYS A 375 22.51 -7.75 6.40
CA LYS A 375 21.13 -7.41 6.81
C LYS A 375 21.04 -5.98 7.32
N ALA A 376 21.96 -5.53 8.17
CA ALA A 376 21.97 -4.18 8.73
C ALA A 376 22.20 -3.11 7.65
N VAL A 377 23.13 -3.35 6.70
CA VAL A 377 23.36 -2.47 5.56
C VAL A 377 22.15 -2.44 4.62
N SER A 378 21.52 -3.58 4.34
CA SER A 378 20.31 -3.67 3.54
C SER A 378 19.16 -2.89 4.16
N ASP A 379 18.97 -2.97 5.48
CA ASP A 379 17.97 -2.21 6.24
C ASP A 379 18.22 -0.70 6.18
N TYR A 380 19.49 -0.27 6.27
CA TYR A 380 19.87 1.13 6.10
C TYR A 380 19.56 1.61 4.66
N ASN A 381 19.95 0.85 3.66
CA ASN A 381 19.72 1.17 2.25
C ASN A 381 18.23 1.27 1.91
N SER A 382 17.42 0.33 2.41
CA SER A 382 15.96 0.35 2.24
C SER A 382 15.35 1.60 2.86
N PHE A 383 15.83 2.02 4.02
CA PHE A 383 15.42 3.24 4.68
C PHE A 383 15.79 4.49 3.85
N VAL A 384 17.04 4.58 3.35
CA VAL A 384 17.49 5.69 2.49
C VAL A 384 16.65 5.77 1.21
N MET A 385 16.42 4.65 0.54
CA MET A 385 15.56 4.59 -0.64
C MET A 385 14.11 5.02 -0.34
N GLY A 386 13.56 4.61 0.80
CA GLY A 386 12.23 5.01 1.25
C GLY A 386 12.12 6.51 1.45
N ILE A 387 13.10 7.14 2.11
CA ILE A 387 13.16 8.59 2.31
C ILE A 387 13.24 9.31 0.96
N HIS A 388 14.12 8.88 0.07
CA HIS A 388 14.29 9.51 -1.24
C HIS A 388 13.03 9.37 -2.09
N ASN A 389 12.36 8.23 -2.07
CA ASN A 389 11.12 8.02 -2.81
C ASN A 389 9.98 8.90 -2.29
N TYR A 390 9.90 9.11 -0.97
CA TYR A 390 8.83 9.90 -0.37
C TYR A 390 9.09 11.42 -0.50
N TYR A 391 10.27 11.88 -0.10
CA TYR A 391 10.56 13.32 0.00
C TYR A 391 11.11 13.95 -1.27
N ARG A 392 11.37 13.17 -2.34
CA ARG A 392 11.77 13.73 -3.65
C ARG A 392 10.78 14.75 -4.22
N MET A 393 9.54 14.73 -3.74
CA MET A 393 8.49 15.66 -4.15
C MET A 393 8.67 17.08 -3.60
N ALA A 394 9.45 17.26 -2.53
CA ALA A 394 9.75 18.61 -2.04
C ALA A 394 10.70 19.34 -2.98
N THR A 395 10.37 20.60 -3.33
CA THR A 395 11.21 21.43 -4.21
C THR A 395 12.58 21.70 -3.60
N ALA A 396 12.67 21.80 -2.26
CA ALA A 396 13.89 22.00 -1.50
C ALA A 396 14.39 20.71 -0.80
N ALA A 397 14.04 19.52 -1.31
CA ALA A 397 14.45 18.25 -0.70
C ALA A 397 15.97 18.11 -0.57
N SER A 398 16.73 18.53 -1.61
CA SER A 398 18.19 18.41 -1.62
C SER A 398 18.86 19.23 -0.50
N PRO A 399 18.64 20.57 -0.36
CA PRO A 399 19.24 21.32 0.74
C PRO A 399 18.80 20.85 2.13
N ASP A 400 17.55 20.40 2.30
CA ASP A 400 17.07 19.90 3.58
C ASP A 400 17.79 18.63 4.00
N ILE A 401 17.93 17.68 3.08
CA ILE A 401 18.61 16.40 3.32
C ILE A 401 20.12 16.56 3.42
N GLN A 402 20.74 17.52 2.71
CA GLN A 402 22.20 17.73 2.80
C GLN A 402 22.65 18.15 4.20
N ARG A 403 21.89 19.01 4.90
CA ARG A 403 22.19 19.37 6.30
C ARG A 403 22.22 18.12 7.20
N LEU A 404 21.19 17.29 7.06
CA LEU A 404 21.09 16.03 7.80
C LEU A 404 22.19 15.05 7.39
N ALA A 405 22.51 14.95 6.10
CA ALA A 405 23.54 14.07 5.58
C ALA A 405 24.92 14.36 6.16
N PHE A 406 25.24 15.62 6.41
CA PHE A 406 26.49 16.02 7.07
C PHE A 406 26.64 15.38 8.45
N GLU A 407 25.60 15.47 9.30
CA GLU A 407 25.62 14.86 10.64
C GLU A 407 25.68 13.32 10.58
N ILE A 408 24.96 12.70 9.63
CA ILE A 408 25.01 11.25 9.45
C ILE A 408 26.38 10.80 8.94
N LYS A 409 27.03 11.57 8.07
CA LYS A 409 28.41 11.32 7.61
C LYS A 409 29.40 11.28 8.77
N ILE A 410 29.28 12.22 9.73
CA ILE A 410 30.09 12.22 10.96
C ILE A 410 29.81 10.94 11.76
N SER A 411 28.54 10.57 11.93
CA SER A 411 28.18 9.34 12.65
C SER A 411 28.72 8.09 11.98
N ILE A 412 28.68 8.01 10.65
CA ILE A 412 29.27 6.90 9.87
C ILE A 412 30.78 6.86 10.09
N LYS A 413 31.47 8.01 9.94
CA LYS A 413 32.93 8.08 10.13
C LYS A 413 33.35 7.59 11.52
N ASN A 414 32.69 8.11 12.59
CA ASN A 414 33.07 7.80 13.96
C ASN A 414 32.73 6.36 14.38
N ARG A 415 31.66 5.76 13.85
CA ARG A 415 31.18 4.44 14.28
C ARG A 415 31.69 3.30 13.41
N LEU A 416 31.89 3.55 12.13
CA LEU A 416 32.25 2.48 11.17
C LEU A 416 33.72 2.56 10.72
N GLN A 417 34.39 3.70 10.98
CA GLN A 417 35.84 3.89 10.78
C GLN A 417 36.38 3.24 9.50
N GLU A 418 37.34 2.35 9.63
CA GLU A 418 38.02 1.66 8.54
C GLU A 418 37.15 0.63 7.80
N ARG A 419 36.02 0.23 8.38
CA ARG A 419 35.06 -0.65 7.71
C ARG A 419 34.46 -0.02 6.46
N VAL A 420 34.44 1.33 6.40
CA VAL A 420 33.84 2.08 5.29
C VAL A 420 34.89 2.50 4.29
N ARG A 421 34.83 1.93 3.09
CA ARG A 421 35.73 2.24 1.99
C ARG A 421 35.07 3.13 0.94
N ARG A 422 35.86 3.96 0.25
CA ARG A 422 35.43 4.66 -0.96
C ARG A 422 35.20 3.62 -2.08
N ARG A 423 34.58 4.07 -3.19
CA ARG A 423 34.30 3.22 -4.35
C ARG A 423 35.53 2.40 -4.73
N SER A 424 35.40 1.07 -4.69
CA SER A 424 36.32 0.11 -5.27
C SER A 424 35.79 -0.32 -6.65
N ASN A 425 36.51 -1.16 -7.39
CA ASN A 425 36.09 -1.71 -8.69
C ASN A 425 34.81 -2.59 -8.64
N GLN A 426 34.03 -2.50 -7.58
CA GLN A 426 32.81 -3.31 -7.41
C GLN A 426 31.68 -2.80 -8.30
N THR A 427 30.97 -3.74 -8.92
CA THR A 427 29.80 -3.46 -9.73
C THR A 427 28.66 -2.92 -8.87
N ILE A 428 28.05 -1.79 -9.27
CA ILE A 428 26.89 -1.22 -8.60
C ILE A 428 25.66 -2.06 -8.94
N PRO A 429 24.96 -2.62 -7.92
CA PRO A 429 23.75 -3.39 -8.15
C PRO A 429 22.66 -2.59 -8.88
N GLU A 430 21.77 -3.25 -9.61
CA GLU A 430 20.69 -2.63 -10.39
C GLU A 430 19.85 -1.65 -9.55
N TYR A 431 19.44 -2.06 -8.36
CA TYR A 431 18.63 -1.22 -7.46
C TYR A 431 19.32 0.08 -7.02
N ALA A 432 20.65 0.13 -7.11
CA ALA A 432 21.48 1.26 -6.71
C ALA A 432 21.95 2.12 -7.90
N LYS A 433 21.63 1.76 -9.15
CA LYS A 433 22.08 2.48 -10.36
C LYS A 433 21.79 3.97 -10.33
N ARG A 434 20.64 4.38 -9.77
CA ARG A 434 20.28 5.82 -9.64
C ARG A 434 21.29 6.62 -8.81
N TYR A 435 22.05 5.96 -7.94
CA TYR A 435 23.09 6.58 -7.09
C TYR A 435 24.48 6.55 -7.73
N ALA A 436 24.66 5.90 -8.88
CA ALA A 436 25.96 5.66 -9.50
C ALA A 436 26.81 6.93 -9.73
N ARG A 437 26.15 8.08 -9.95
CA ARG A 437 26.82 9.38 -10.15
C ARG A 437 27.22 10.06 -8.85
N SER A 438 26.87 9.53 -7.68
CA SER A 438 27.19 10.14 -6.40
C SER A 438 28.63 9.83 -5.97
N ARG A 439 29.39 10.86 -5.62
CA ARG A 439 30.74 10.71 -5.03
C ARG A 439 30.70 10.24 -3.56
N GLU A 440 29.52 10.22 -2.95
CA GLU A 440 29.29 9.87 -1.54
C GLU A 440 28.95 8.40 -1.33
N ILE A 441 28.93 7.58 -2.39
CA ILE A 441 28.77 6.12 -2.27
C ILE A 441 29.95 5.56 -1.46
N ARG A 442 29.63 4.66 -0.54
CA ARG A 442 30.60 3.93 0.29
C ARG A 442 30.31 2.43 0.22
N PHE A 443 31.27 1.64 0.68
CA PHE A 443 31.17 0.19 0.74
C PHE A 443 31.60 -0.30 2.12
N ILE A 444 30.92 -1.33 2.61
CA ILE A 444 31.29 -2.12 3.80
C ILE A 444 31.44 -3.55 3.32
N GLY A 445 32.69 -4.05 3.28
CA GLY A 445 32.99 -5.31 2.60
C GLY A 445 32.53 -5.28 1.14
N LYS A 446 31.66 -6.20 0.75
CA LYS A 446 31.04 -6.29 -0.59
C LYS A 446 29.73 -5.47 -0.69
N ASN A 447 29.24 -4.92 0.42
CA ASN A 447 27.93 -4.29 0.50
C ASN A 447 28.01 -2.80 0.20
N ILE A 448 27.18 -2.30 -0.73
CA ILE A 448 27.05 -0.88 -1.02
C ILE A 448 26.32 -0.18 0.13
N LEU A 449 26.81 0.99 0.56
CA LEU A 449 26.16 1.89 1.50
C LEU A 449 25.67 3.14 0.76
N LEU A 450 24.35 3.31 0.66
CA LEU A 450 23.73 4.38 -0.12
C LEU A 450 23.89 5.75 0.56
N PRO A 451 24.18 6.80 -0.22
CA PRO A 451 24.37 8.16 0.30
C PRO A 451 23.00 8.80 0.61
N ILE A 452 22.72 9.05 1.89
CA ILE A 452 21.46 9.68 2.32
C ILE A 452 21.29 11.10 1.75
N GLY A 453 22.40 11.81 1.47
CA GLY A 453 22.37 13.17 0.91
C GLY A 453 22.02 13.25 -0.58
N TYR A 454 22.01 12.14 -1.30
CA TYR A 454 21.80 12.15 -2.75
C TYR A 454 20.33 11.98 -3.12
N ILE A 455 19.52 13.00 -2.85
CA ILE A 455 18.11 13.05 -3.25
C ILE A 455 17.96 13.91 -4.51
N GLN A 456 17.18 13.43 -5.48
CA GLN A 456 16.85 14.15 -6.70
C GLN A 456 15.38 14.57 -6.66
N HIS A 457 15.11 15.85 -6.89
CA HIS A 457 13.74 16.36 -6.95
C HIS A 457 12.97 15.76 -8.12
N HIS A 458 11.74 15.38 -7.86
CA HIS A 458 10.77 14.92 -8.85
C HIS A 458 9.41 15.51 -8.48
N PRO A 459 8.80 16.35 -9.34
CA PRO A 459 7.54 17.00 -9.02
C PRO A 459 6.43 15.97 -8.79
N PRO A 460 5.49 16.24 -7.88
CA PRO A 460 4.38 15.34 -7.61
C PRO A 460 3.49 15.20 -8.85
N ILE A 461 3.02 13.97 -9.11
CA ILE A 461 2.27 13.62 -10.31
C ILE A 461 0.77 13.58 -10.01
N HIS A 462 -0.01 14.24 -10.86
CA HIS A 462 -1.47 14.12 -10.83
C HIS A 462 -1.91 12.70 -11.20
N LYS A 463 -2.86 12.14 -10.47
CA LYS A 463 -3.50 10.90 -10.88
C LYS A 463 -4.21 11.09 -12.22
N LYS A 464 -3.90 10.27 -13.20
CA LYS A 464 -4.66 10.21 -14.44
C LYS A 464 -6.06 9.65 -14.16
N LYS A 465 -7.10 10.20 -14.78
CA LYS A 465 -8.47 9.69 -14.63
C LYS A 465 -8.62 8.25 -15.13
N SER A 466 -7.87 7.89 -16.17
CA SER A 466 -7.84 6.53 -16.73
C SER A 466 -7.30 5.48 -15.76
N VAL A 467 -6.46 5.86 -14.78
CA VAL A 467 -5.88 4.92 -13.82
C VAL A 467 -6.96 4.48 -12.82
N ASN A 468 -7.51 3.30 -13.03
CA ASN A 468 -8.54 2.70 -12.19
C ASN A 468 -8.41 1.17 -12.21
N LYS A 469 -8.28 0.54 -11.05
CA LYS A 469 -8.15 -0.92 -10.96
C LYS A 469 -9.43 -1.70 -11.29
N TYR A 470 -10.57 -1.02 -11.33
CA TYR A 470 -11.89 -1.61 -11.60
C TYR A 470 -12.36 -1.46 -13.06
N THR A 471 -11.46 -1.05 -13.95
CA THR A 471 -11.73 -1.02 -15.39
C THR A 471 -10.58 -1.70 -16.13
N ALA A 472 -10.88 -2.39 -17.24
CA ALA A 472 -9.86 -3.06 -18.05
C ALA A 472 -8.80 -2.08 -18.57
N ALA A 473 -9.24 -0.93 -19.12
CA ALA A 473 -8.35 0.13 -19.59
C ALA A 473 -7.49 0.70 -18.47
N GLY A 474 -8.06 0.89 -17.27
CA GLY A 474 -7.33 1.39 -16.11
C GLY A 474 -6.26 0.42 -15.62
N ARG A 475 -6.54 -0.87 -15.61
CA ARG A 475 -5.54 -1.91 -15.30
C ARG A 475 -4.43 -1.96 -16.34
N ALA A 476 -4.75 -1.85 -17.63
CA ALA A 476 -3.73 -1.78 -18.68
C ALA A 476 -2.75 -0.62 -18.45
N GLU A 477 -3.26 0.57 -18.06
CA GLU A 477 -2.40 1.72 -17.73
C GLU A 477 -1.59 1.50 -16.45
N ILE A 478 -2.15 0.84 -15.41
CA ILE A 478 -1.43 0.51 -14.17
C ILE A 478 -0.28 -0.47 -14.45
N HIS A 479 -0.50 -1.46 -15.32
CA HIS A 479 0.44 -2.54 -15.58
C HIS A 479 1.32 -2.31 -16.81
N LYS A 480 1.24 -1.16 -17.44
CA LYS A 480 1.91 -0.80 -18.70
C LYS A 480 3.40 -1.14 -18.75
N ASN A 481 4.10 -1.03 -17.63
CA ASN A 481 5.54 -1.24 -17.54
C ASN A 481 5.91 -2.52 -16.76
N LEU A 482 4.95 -3.42 -16.50
CA LEU A 482 5.20 -4.68 -15.83
C LEU A 482 5.43 -5.77 -16.87
N GLU A 483 6.45 -6.61 -16.65
CA GLU A 483 6.62 -7.84 -17.41
C GLU A 483 5.40 -8.74 -17.16
N CYS A 484 4.75 -9.20 -18.23
CA CYS A 484 3.57 -10.03 -18.15
C CYS A 484 3.96 -11.50 -18.04
N VAL A 485 3.36 -12.22 -17.09
CA VAL A 485 3.24 -13.68 -17.11
C VAL A 485 2.02 -14.06 -17.96
N ASP A 486 1.98 -15.31 -18.42
CA ASP A 486 0.79 -15.82 -19.10
C ASP A 486 -0.41 -15.79 -18.14
N MET A 487 -1.38 -14.92 -18.45
CA MET A 487 -2.54 -14.69 -17.60
C MET A 487 -3.51 -15.87 -17.62
N SER A 488 -3.53 -16.67 -18.69
CA SER A 488 -4.39 -17.85 -18.80
C SER A 488 -3.94 -18.93 -17.82
N ILE A 489 -2.64 -19.17 -17.74
CA ILE A 489 -2.01 -20.09 -16.79
C ILE A 489 -2.20 -19.58 -15.36
N LEU A 490 -1.97 -18.29 -15.13
CA LEU A 490 -2.18 -17.69 -13.80
C LEU A 490 -3.62 -17.86 -13.32
N HIS A 491 -4.60 -17.60 -14.18
CA HIS A 491 -6.02 -17.78 -13.86
C HIS A 491 -6.36 -19.27 -13.63
N SER A 492 -5.78 -20.18 -14.39
CA SER A 492 -5.97 -21.62 -14.19
C SER A 492 -5.42 -22.07 -12.84
N LEU A 493 -4.21 -21.63 -12.45
CA LEU A 493 -3.63 -21.92 -11.12
C LEU A 493 -4.48 -21.38 -9.98
N MET A 494 -5.13 -20.21 -10.18
CA MET A 494 -6.03 -19.61 -9.19
C MET A 494 -7.37 -20.33 -9.07
N LYS A 495 -7.94 -20.82 -10.18
CA LYS A 495 -9.23 -21.50 -10.22
C LYS A 495 -9.15 -22.96 -9.77
N ASN A 496 -7.98 -23.60 -9.97
CA ASN A 496 -7.77 -25.01 -9.68
C ASN A 496 -6.74 -25.20 -8.54
N PRO A 497 -7.11 -24.90 -7.29
CA PRO A 497 -6.26 -25.19 -6.14
C PRO A 497 -6.16 -26.70 -5.93
N ILE A 498 -5.05 -27.13 -5.33
CA ILE A 498 -4.87 -28.51 -4.90
C ILE A 498 -5.61 -28.69 -3.57
N THR A 499 -6.72 -29.42 -3.59
CA THR A 499 -7.63 -29.56 -2.45
C THR A 499 -7.00 -30.26 -1.24
N SER A 500 -6.07 -31.18 -1.47
CA SER A 500 -5.31 -31.89 -0.43
C SER A 500 -4.16 -31.06 0.17
N ALA A 501 -3.83 -29.93 -0.43
CA ALA A 501 -2.75 -29.06 0.03
C ALA A 501 -3.26 -27.96 0.95
N THR A 502 -2.33 -27.39 1.76
CA THR A 502 -2.65 -26.25 2.61
C THR A 502 -2.94 -24.98 1.81
N VAL A 503 -3.70 -24.07 2.42
CA VAL A 503 -3.95 -22.73 1.84
C VAL A 503 -2.62 -22.00 1.56
N GLU A 504 -1.62 -22.19 2.43
CA GLU A 504 -0.30 -21.58 2.25
C GLU A 504 0.43 -22.13 1.02
N TYR A 505 0.38 -23.44 0.78
CA TYR A 505 0.97 -24.04 -0.40
C TYR A 505 0.33 -23.49 -1.70
N ASN A 506 -0.99 -23.46 -1.76
CA ASN A 506 -1.74 -22.99 -2.92
C ASN A 506 -1.45 -21.50 -3.21
N ASP A 507 -1.43 -20.64 -2.18
CA ASP A 507 -1.09 -19.22 -2.35
C ASP A 507 0.38 -19.03 -2.78
N ASN A 508 1.30 -19.79 -2.19
CA ASN A 508 2.72 -19.71 -2.53
C ASN A 508 3.00 -20.21 -3.96
N ARG A 509 2.27 -21.24 -4.44
CA ARG A 509 2.36 -21.73 -5.83
C ARG A 509 2.10 -20.61 -6.84
N ILE A 510 1.04 -19.83 -6.63
CA ILE A 510 0.68 -18.69 -7.46
C ILE A 510 1.76 -17.58 -7.35
N SER A 511 2.18 -17.27 -6.14
CA SER A 511 3.17 -16.22 -5.87
C SER A 511 4.52 -16.53 -6.49
N LEU A 512 4.96 -17.79 -6.45
CA LEU A 512 6.21 -18.26 -7.05
C LEU A 512 6.14 -18.25 -8.58
N TYR A 513 5.03 -18.67 -9.18
CA TYR A 513 4.84 -18.60 -10.63
C TYR A 513 5.05 -17.18 -11.15
N VAL A 514 4.42 -16.20 -10.49
CA VAL A 514 4.59 -14.78 -10.85
C VAL A 514 6.02 -14.30 -10.61
N ALA A 515 6.61 -14.62 -9.45
CA ALA A 515 7.97 -14.19 -9.10
C ALA A 515 9.03 -14.78 -10.03
N GLN A 516 8.80 -15.99 -10.57
CA GLN A 516 9.67 -16.65 -11.54
C GLN A 516 9.31 -16.32 -13.00
N GLN A 517 8.36 -15.41 -13.24
CA GLN A 517 7.90 -14.97 -14.58
C GLN A 517 7.42 -16.14 -15.44
N GLY A 518 6.75 -17.13 -14.83
CA GLY A 518 6.27 -18.32 -15.53
C GLY A 518 7.38 -19.29 -15.98
N LYS A 519 8.61 -19.15 -15.48
CA LYS A 519 9.79 -19.92 -15.90
C LYS A 519 10.23 -20.93 -14.85
N CYS A 520 10.76 -22.07 -15.30
CA CYS A 520 11.43 -23.02 -14.43
C CYS A 520 12.64 -22.36 -13.73
N ALA A 521 12.75 -22.55 -12.40
CA ALA A 521 13.85 -21.93 -11.63
C ALA A 521 15.26 -22.38 -12.05
N ILE A 522 15.38 -23.60 -12.57
CA ILE A 522 16.67 -24.18 -13.00
C ILE A 522 16.94 -23.88 -14.48
N THR A 523 16.07 -24.32 -15.40
CA THR A 523 16.30 -24.20 -16.84
C THR A 523 16.04 -22.82 -17.41
N LYS A 524 15.28 -21.99 -16.69
CA LYS A 524 14.81 -20.67 -17.15
C LYS A 524 13.90 -20.69 -18.38
N LYS A 525 13.51 -21.87 -18.85
CA LYS A 525 12.54 -22.04 -19.94
C LYS A 525 11.13 -21.71 -19.45
N GLN A 526 10.29 -21.17 -20.34
CA GLN A 526 8.88 -20.92 -20.08
C GLN A 526 8.16 -22.24 -19.81
N LEU A 527 7.17 -22.23 -18.92
CA LEU A 527 6.41 -23.40 -18.52
C LEU A 527 4.98 -23.32 -19.04
N SER A 528 4.49 -24.40 -19.64
CA SER A 528 3.06 -24.62 -19.88
C SER A 528 2.34 -25.05 -18.59
N LEU A 529 1.02 -25.04 -18.58
CA LEU A 529 0.23 -25.38 -17.40
C LEU A 529 0.53 -26.80 -16.87
N GLU A 530 0.71 -27.75 -17.78
CA GLU A 530 0.94 -29.18 -17.47
C GLU A 530 2.35 -29.45 -16.95
N GLU A 531 3.31 -28.59 -17.30
CA GLU A 531 4.71 -28.73 -16.90
C GLU A 531 5.02 -28.12 -15.53
N ILE A 532 4.07 -27.37 -14.95
CA ILE A 532 4.29 -26.63 -13.70
C ILE A 532 4.24 -27.59 -12.50
N HIS A 533 5.37 -27.73 -11.83
CA HIS A 533 5.44 -28.43 -10.55
C HIS A 533 5.98 -27.51 -9.45
N CYS A 534 5.23 -27.41 -8.35
CA CYS A 534 5.67 -26.66 -7.16
C CYS A 534 6.33 -27.63 -6.17
N HIS A 535 7.66 -27.56 -6.11
CA HIS A 535 8.52 -28.50 -5.38
C HIS A 535 8.92 -27.97 -4.01
N HIS A 536 8.92 -28.85 -2.98
CA HIS A 536 9.49 -28.58 -1.65
C HIS A 536 10.99 -28.79 -1.70
N LYS A 537 11.80 -27.75 -1.54
CA LYS A 537 13.28 -27.84 -1.51
C LYS A 537 13.74 -28.81 -0.43
N LYS A 538 13.18 -28.73 0.77
CA LYS A 538 13.27 -29.73 1.83
C LYS A 538 11.94 -30.48 1.87
N PRO A 539 11.91 -31.80 1.63
CA PRO A 539 10.69 -32.58 1.62
C PRO A 539 9.91 -32.54 2.95
N LYS A 540 8.59 -32.75 2.88
CA LYS A 540 7.75 -32.82 4.08
C LYS A 540 8.18 -33.97 5.01
N SER A 541 8.60 -35.10 4.47
CA SER A 541 9.15 -36.24 5.22
C SER A 541 10.40 -35.90 6.04
N LEU A 542 11.15 -34.87 5.62
CA LEU A 542 12.32 -34.37 6.33
C LEU A 542 12.01 -33.13 7.18
N GLY A 543 10.73 -32.81 7.41
CA GLY A 543 10.29 -31.65 8.20
C GLY A 543 10.24 -30.35 7.43
N GLY A 544 10.17 -30.38 6.09
CA GLY A 544 9.94 -29.20 5.24
C GLY A 544 8.48 -28.75 5.31
N GLY A 545 8.25 -27.43 5.47
CA GLY A 545 6.91 -26.83 5.48
C GLY A 545 6.52 -26.18 4.16
N ASP A 546 5.27 -25.71 4.06
CA ASP A 546 4.70 -25.08 2.88
C ASP A 546 5.06 -23.57 2.74
N ASN A 547 6.02 -23.08 3.54
CA ASN A 547 6.45 -21.68 3.50
C ASN A 547 7.13 -21.32 2.18
N TYR A 548 6.99 -20.05 1.76
CA TYR A 548 7.49 -19.54 0.48
C TYR A 548 8.97 -19.83 0.23
N ALA A 549 9.81 -19.74 1.28
CA ALA A 549 11.25 -19.97 1.15
C ALA A 549 11.59 -21.44 0.83
N ASN A 550 10.76 -22.39 1.27
CA ASN A 550 10.95 -23.82 1.04
C ASN A 550 10.37 -24.31 -0.30
N LEU A 551 9.59 -23.51 -0.99
CA LEU A 551 8.94 -23.88 -2.26
C LEU A 551 9.67 -23.27 -3.46
N ILE A 552 9.52 -23.92 -4.64
CA ILE A 552 10.11 -23.48 -5.90
C ILE A 552 9.30 -24.06 -7.08
N ILE A 553 9.09 -23.28 -8.14
CA ILE A 553 8.45 -23.78 -9.37
C ILE A 553 9.48 -24.37 -10.32
N LEU A 554 9.24 -25.57 -10.74
CA LEU A 554 10.10 -26.36 -11.63
C LEU A 554 9.27 -26.94 -12.78
N HIS A 555 9.96 -27.27 -13.87
CA HIS A 555 9.43 -28.15 -14.90
C HIS A 555 9.30 -29.59 -14.34
N GLU A 556 8.26 -30.32 -14.68
CA GLU A 556 7.99 -31.67 -14.17
C GLU A 556 9.19 -32.62 -14.31
N ARG A 557 9.85 -32.62 -15.48
CA ARG A 557 11.04 -33.46 -15.71
C ARG A 557 12.19 -33.12 -14.78
N ILE A 558 12.39 -31.82 -14.46
CA ILE A 558 13.39 -31.39 -13.48
C ILE A 558 12.99 -31.85 -12.07
N HIS A 559 11.72 -31.79 -11.72
CA HIS A 559 11.22 -32.32 -10.45
C HIS A 559 11.47 -33.83 -10.34
N ARG A 560 11.14 -34.60 -11.38
CA ARG A 560 11.45 -36.04 -11.43
C ARG A 560 12.94 -36.30 -11.28
N LEU A 561 13.80 -35.50 -11.93
CA LEU A 561 15.25 -35.65 -11.85
C LEU A 561 15.81 -35.38 -10.45
N ILE A 562 15.19 -34.49 -9.67
CA ILE A 562 15.58 -34.25 -8.27
C ILE A 562 15.41 -35.53 -7.43
N HIS A 563 14.35 -36.30 -7.68
CA HIS A 563 13.99 -37.49 -6.90
C HIS A 563 14.48 -38.82 -7.50
N ALA A 564 14.98 -38.80 -8.73
CA ALA A 564 15.45 -40.02 -9.39
C ALA A 564 16.72 -40.59 -8.71
N THR A 565 16.72 -41.88 -8.40
CA THR A 565 17.82 -42.62 -7.81
C THR A 565 18.42 -43.63 -8.78
N GLN A 566 17.63 -44.13 -9.75
CA GLN A 566 18.09 -45.11 -10.74
C GLN A 566 18.84 -44.44 -11.86
N LYS A 567 20.06 -44.98 -12.19
CA LYS A 567 20.97 -44.45 -13.22
C LYS A 567 20.28 -44.34 -14.59
N GLY A 568 19.53 -45.35 -15.02
CA GLY A 568 18.83 -45.33 -16.30
C GLY A 568 17.79 -44.21 -16.42
N THR A 569 17.02 -43.95 -15.35
CA THR A 569 16.05 -42.85 -15.30
C THR A 569 16.74 -41.48 -15.36
N ILE A 570 17.86 -41.34 -14.64
CA ILE A 570 18.66 -40.10 -14.65
C ILE A 570 19.19 -39.83 -16.06
N SER A 571 19.82 -40.81 -16.70
CA SER A 571 20.34 -40.67 -18.08
C SER A 571 19.24 -40.30 -19.09
N ALA A 572 18.12 -41.01 -19.08
CA ALA A 572 17.01 -40.72 -19.99
C ALA A 572 16.46 -39.28 -19.85
N ILE A 573 16.33 -38.78 -18.62
CA ILE A 573 15.85 -37.41 -18.40
C ILE A 573 16.93 -36.40 -18.78
N MET A 574 18.21 -36.65 -18.43
CA MET A 574 19.34 -35.76 -18.74
C MET A 574 19.51 -35.55 -20.26
N GLN A 575 19.33 -36.59 -21.07
CA GLN A 575 19.34 -36.48 -22.54
C GLN A 575 18.28 -35.52 -23.07
N THR A 576 17.08 -35.53 -22.48
CA THR A 576 15.97 -34.66 -22.91
C THR A 576 16.07 -33.22 -22.42
N VAL A 577 16.72 -32.98 -21.27
CA VAL A 577 16.70 -31.65 -20.62
C VAL A 577 17.98 -30.83 -20.90
N GLN A 578 19.12 -31.43 -21.22
CA GLN A 578 20.39 -30.77 -21.55
C GLN A 578 20.74 -29.62 -20.60
N LEU A 579 21.16 -29.94 -19.39
CA LEU A 579 21.55 -28.96 -18.38
C LEU A 579 23.01 -28.51 -18.55
N ASN A 580 23.24 -27.19 -18.48
CA ASN A 580 24.60 -26.68 -18.35
C ASN A 580 25.14 -26.85 -16.92
N LYS A 581 26.45 -26.66 -16.71
CA LYS A 581 27.13 -26.83 -15.42
C LYS A 581 26.44 -26.04 -14.28
N GLN A 582 26.07 -24.76 -14.51
CA GLN A 582 25.43 -23.95 -13.49
C GLN A 582 24.00 -24.45 -13.14
N GLN A 583 23.30 -24.99 -14.11
CA GLN A 583 21.97 -25.57 -13.92
C GLN A 583 22.05 -26.89 -13.16
N LEU A 584 23.05 -27.71 -13.49
CA LEU A 584 23.35 -28.98 -12.78
C LEU A 584 23.74 -28.71 -11.32
N ASP A 585 24.56 -27.71 -11.06
CA ASP A 585 24.93 -27.32 -9.69
C ASP A 585 23.70 -26.91 -8.86
N LYS A 586 22.77 -26.18 -9.48
CA LYS A 586 21.50 -25.81 -8.82
C LYS A 586 20.61 -27.01 -8.55
N LEU A 587 20.52 -27.93 -9.50
CA LEU A 587 19.81 -29.20 -9.35
C LEU A 587 20.38 -30.01 -8.19
N ASN A 588 21.69 -30.18 -8.16
CA ASN A 588 22.41 -30.94 -7.13
C ASN A 588 22.27 -30.36 -5.73
N LYS A 589 22.16 -29.02 -5.61
CA LYS A 589 21.79 -28.38 -4.35
C LYS A 589 20.39 -28.80 -3.86
N LEU A 590 19.43 -28.93 -4.78
CA LEU A 590 18.07 -29.38 -4.42
C LEU A 590 18.06 -30.87 -4.09
N ARG A 591 18.80 -31.70 -4.82
CA ARG A 591 18.97 -33.14 -4.51
C ARG A 591 19.56 -33.35 -3.12
N LYS A 592 20.61 -32.61 -2.77
CA LYS A 592 21.20 -32.63 -1.42
C LYS A 592 20.20 -32.25 -0.33
N LEU A 593 19.37 -31.22 -0.57
CA LEU A 593 18.31 -30.81 0.37
C LEU A 593 17.20 -31.87 0.51
N ALA A 594 16.98 -32.67 -0.53
CA ALA A 594 16.07 -33.82 -0.54
C ALA A 594 16.70 -35.10 0.04
N GLY A 595 17.94 -35.07 0.47
CA GLY A 595 18.65 -36.25 1.00
C GLY A 595 19.14 -37.22 -0.09
N ILE A 596 19.34 -36.76 -1.32
CA ILE A 596 19.69 -37.58 -2.50
C ILE A 596 21.05 -37.16 -3.02
N GLU A 597 21.82 -38.13 -3.50
CA GLU A 597 23.17 -37.93 -4.04
C GLU A 597 23.21 -37.03 -5.27
N ALA A 598 24.30 -36.28 -5.43
CA ALA A 598 24.53 -35.42 -6.58
C ALA A 598 24.76 -36.25 -7.86
N ILE A 599 24.32 -35.70 -9.00
CA ILE A 599 24.59 -36.25 -10.32
C ILE A 599 25.93 -35.71 -10.80
N THR A 600 26.84 -36.58 -11.22
CA THR A 600 28.13 -36.24 -11.82
C THR A 600 28.05 -36.20 -13.35
N LEU A 601 28.92 -35.42 -14.01
CA LEU A 601 28.91 -35.27 -15.48
C LEU A 601 29.32 -36.58 -16.19
N GLU A 602 30.08 -37.46 -15.53
CA GLU A 602 30.46 -38.78 -16.05
C GLU A 602 29.26 -39.72 -16.32
N GLN A 603 28.09 -39.39 -15.77
CA GLN A 603 26.85 -40.15 -16.04
C GLN A 603 26.16 -39.75 -17.38
N GLN A 604 26.75 -38.81 -18.13
CA GLN A 604 26.27 -38.44 -19.47
C GLN A 604 26.88 -39.33 -20.58
N ASP A 605 28.06 -39.92 -20.38
CA ASP A 605 28.84 -40.57 -21.44
C ASP A 605 28.72 -42.09 -21.49
N THR A 606 27.90 -42.73 -20.66
CA THR A 606 27.79 -44.20 -20.62
C THR A 606 26.55 -44.72 -21.37
N CYS A 607 26.26 -44.17 -22.55
CA CYS A 607 25.35 -44.76 -23.55
C CYS A 607 25.75 -44.30 -24.95
N CYS A 608 26.89 -44.87 -25.46
CA CYS A 608 27.13 -45.06 -26.88
C CYS A 608 27.13 -46.56 -27.17
#